data_fddbdd0adbb10112d019ac85e2320e87
#
_entry.id   fddbdd0adbb10112d019ac85e2320e87
#
_cell.length_a   1.000
_cell.length_b   1.000
_cell.length_c   1.000
_cell.angle_alpha   90.00
_cell.angle_beta   90.00
_cell.angle_gamma   90.00
#
_symmetry.space_group_name_H-M   'P 1'
#
loop_
_entity.id
_entity.type
_entity.pdbx_description
1 polymer ?
#
loop_
_entity_poly.entity_id
_entity_poly.type
_entity_poly.pdbx_seq_one_letter_code
_entity_poly.pdbx_strand_id
1 'polypeptide(L)'
;MIKFGRTLLVFPTHSTDACSITVNQQKFINMLENEAKGFDTVLINTFWWNINDPLTQKLESEGYKIISCGFRDDTSFLPRLKSYINLADQVIGDSVGTHIGYCIALNKPFRYFNLNTEMNINESESNKLDFVTKNSNKIKENFLDSTSIGQKEIEICNYYWGNNIKRTELELKSIAEMSVELTRNKHGYSYKSLSDYQKLLDKYKAEDEIKYKLLKQAIKS
;
A
#
# COMPACT_ATOMS: atom_id res chain seq x y z
N MET A 1 -23.73 19.44 2.29
CA MET A 1 -22.70 18.41 2.53
C MET A 1 -23.39 17.05 2.37
N ILE A 2 -22.97 16.23 1.41
CA ILE A 2 -23.52 14.88 1.22
C ILE A 2 -23.05 14.05 2.41
N LYS A 3 -23.99 13.54 3.22
CA LYS A 3 -23.67 12.60 4.30
C LYS A 3 -23.64 11.20 3.69
N PHE A 4 -22.50 10.56 3.72
CA PHE A 4 -22.35 9.17 3.24
C PHE A 4 -22.90 8.15 4.25
N GLY A 5 -23.26 8.56 5.48
CA GLY A 5 -23.62 7.67 6.56
C GLY A 5 -22.42 6.81 7.00
N ARG A 6 -22.68 5.65 7.59
CA ARG A 6 -21.64 4.68 7.93
C ARG A 6 -21.07 4.07 6.66
N THR A 7 -19.77 4.23 6.43
CA THR A 7 -19.13 3.95 5.14
C THR A 7 -18.11 2.81 5.24
N LEU A 8 -18.27 1.81 4.37
CA LEU A 8 -17.30 0.74 4.14
C LEU A 8 -16.46 1.07 2.91
N LEU A 9 -15.14 1.02 3.03
CA LEU A 9 -14.22 1.12 1.91
C LEU A 9 -13.58 -0.24 1.63
N VAL A 10 -13.65 -0.68 0.39
CA VAL A 10 -13.15 -1.98 -0.07
C VAL A 10 -11.97 -1.79 -1.02
N PHE A 11 -10.87 -2.49 -0.75
CA PHE A 11 -9.72 -2.59 -1.63
C PHE A 11 -9.62 -4.01 -2.22
N PRO A 12 -10.26 -4.27 -3.39
CA PRO A 12 -10.12 -5.54 -4.06
C PRO A 12 -8.68 -5.73 -4.56
N THR A 13 -8.22 -6.97 -4.53
CA THR A 13 -6.98 -7.31 -5.26
C THR A 13 -7.18 -7.11 -6.76
N HIS A 14 -6.10 -6.78 -7.45
CA HIS A 14 -6.13 -6.53 -8.90
C HIS A 14 -4.89 -7.09 -9.58
N SER A 15 -5.00 -7.40 -10.85
CA SER A 15 -3.88 -7.78 -11.69
C SER A 15 -2.94 -6.60 -11.92
N THR A 16 -1.66 -6.92 -12.16
CA THR A 16 -0.61 -5.98 -12.53
C THR A 16 0.13 -6.52 -13.76
N ASP A 17 1.04 -5.75 -14.34
CA ASP A 17 1.86 -6.20 -15.46
C ASP A 17 2.69 -7.46 -15.15
N ALA A 18 3.03 -7.69 -13.88
CA ALA A 18 3.84 -8.81 -13.41
C ALA A 18 3.03 -10.02 -12.91
N CYS A 19 1.74 -9.84 -12.64
CA CYS A 19 0.91 -10.85 -11.99
C CYS A 19 -0.53 -10.78 -12.48
N SER A 20 -1.04 -11.88 -13.02
CA SER A 20 -2.46 -12.02 -13.31
C SER A 20 -3.18 -12.66 -12.12
N ILE A 21 -4.31 -12.10 -11.76
CA ILE A 21 -5.12 -12.54 -10.63
C ILE A 21 -6.50 -12.93 -11.14
N THR A 22 -6.90 -14.16 -10.80
CA THR A 22 -8.25 -14.65 -11.09
C THR A 22 -9.07 -14.62 -9.81
N VAL A 23 -10.09 -13.81 -9.79
CA VAL A 23 -11.04 -13.69 -8.69
C VAL A 23 -12.30 -14.45 -9.04
N ASN A 24 -12.78 -15.30 -8.14
CA ASN A 24 -14.13 -15.85 -8.25
C ASN A 24 -15.14 -14.74 -7.95
N GLN A 25 -15.72 -14.18 -9.03
CA GLN A 25 -16.62 -13.03 -8.96
C GLN A 25 -17.81 -13.27 -8.03
N GLN A 26 -18.45 -14.46 -8.11
CA GLN A 26 -19.60 -14.75 -7.26
C GLN A 26 -19.24 -14.84 -5.79
N LYS A 27 -18.09 -15.43 -5.49
CA LYS A 27 -17.58 -15.49 -4.11
C LYS A 27 -17.26 -14.10 -3.55
N PHE A 28 -16.70 -13.22 -4.38
CA PHE A 28 -16.44 -11.83 -4.03
C PHE A 28 -17.75 -11.08 -3.73
N ILE A 29 -18.75 -11.20 -4.61
CA ILE A 29 -20.05 -10.53 -4.44
C ILE A 29 -20.74 -11.03 -3.17
N ASN A 30 -20.83 -12.33 -2.95
CA ASN A 30 -21.46 -12.89 -1.75
C ASN A 30 -20.77 -12.44 -0.46
N MET A 31 -19.44 -12.34 -0.50
CA MET A 31 -18.67 -11.78 0.62
C MET A 31 -19.03 -10.31 0.82
N LEU A 32 -19.03 -9.51 -0.26
CA LEU A 32 -19.32 -8.08 -0.21
C LEU A 32 -20.72 -7.80 0.34
N GLU A 33 -21.74 -8.55 -0.08
CA GLU A 33 -23.10 -8.47 0.45
C GLU A 33 -23.16 -8.70 1.97
N ASN A 34 -22.34 -9.63 2.49
CA ASN A 34 -22.27 -9.88 3.91
C ASN A 34 -21.55 -8.74 4.65
N GLU A 35 -20.45 -8.27 4.11
CA GLU A 35 -19.66 -7.19 4.70
C GLU A 35 -20.36 -5.83 4.65
N ALA A 36 -21.18 -5.59 3.64
CA ALA A 36 -21.96 -4.38 3.47
C ALA A 36 -23.07 -4.19 4.51
N LYS A 37 -23.44 -5.29 5.22
CA LYS A 37 -24.51 -5.21 6.23
C LYS A 37 -24.17 -4.22 7.34
N GLY A 38 -25.05 -3.25 7.55
CA GLY A 38 -24.88 -2.22 8.57
C GLY A 38 -24.03 -1.00 8.11
N PHE A 39 -23.73 -0.90 6.84
CA PHE A 39 -23.17 0.30 6.21
C PHE A 39 -24.20 0.95 5.30
N ASP A 40 -24.25 2.28 5.34
CA ASP A 40 -25.14 3.09 4.48
C ASP A 40 -24.52 3.29 3.08
N THR A 41 -23.20 3.23 3.01
CA THR A 41 -22.44 3.44 1.78
C THR A 41 -21.29 2.42 1.69
N VAL A 42 -21.14 1.81 0.52
CA VAL A 42 -20.01 0.96 0.19
C VAL A 42 -19.24 1.58 -0.98
N LEU A 43 -17.97 1.89 -0.75
CA LEU A 43 -17.05 2.43 -1.74
C LEU A 43 -16.08 1.32 -2.16
N ILE A 44 -16.00 1.01 -3.44
CA ILE A 44 -15.08 0.01 -3.97
C ILE A 44 -13.96 0.74 -4.72
N ASN A 45 -12.74 0.71 -4.17
CA ASN A 45 -11.59 1.35 -4.79
C ASN A 45 -10.97 0.44 -5.83
N THR A 46 -11.32 0.67 -7.08
CA THR A 46 -10.81 -0.07 -8.23
C THR A 46 -9.50 0.52 -8.74
N PHE A 47 -8.57 -0.33 -9.14
CA PHE A 47 -7.39 0.10 -9.86
C PHE A 47 -7.82 0.74 -11.19
N TRP A 48 -7.23 1.88 -11.54
CA TRP A 48 -7.67 2.70 -12.68
C TRP A 48 -7.77 1.94 -14.00
N TRP A 49 -6.95 0.92 -14.19
CA TRP A 49 -6.95 0.06 -15.38
C TRP A 49 -8.18 -0.88 -15.43
N ASN A 50 -8.70 -1.27 -14.27
CA ASN A 50 -9.80 -2.22 -14.12
C ASN A 50 -11.18 -1.56 -14.05
N ILE A 51 -11.28 -0.26 -14.34
CA ILE A 51 -12.54 0.48 -14.20
C ILE A 51 -13.63 -0.04 -15.17
N ASN A 52 -13.21 -0.60 -16.30
CA ASN A 52 -14.11 -1.17 -17.32
C ASN A 52 -14.21 -2.70 -17.23
N ASP A 53 -13.62 -3.35 -16.24
CA ASP A 53 -13.69 -4.81 -16.10
C ASP A 53 -15.11 -5.28 -15.82
N PRO A 54 -15.51 -6.49 -16.29
CA PRO A 54 -16.84 -7.03 -16.10
C PRO A 54 -17.28 -7.08 -14.63
N LEU A 55 -16.38 -7.39 -13.70
CA LEU A 55 -16.65 -7.36 -12.26
C LEU A 55 -17.01 -5.95 -11.79
N THR A 56 -16.22 -4.95 -12.19
CA THR A 56 -16.46 -3.55 -11.82
C THR A 56 -17.81 -3.06 -12.34
N GLN A 57 -18.13 -3.34 -13.60
CA GLN A 57 -19.44 -2.99 -14.21
C GLN A 57 -20.61 -3.69 -13.52
N LYS A 58 -20.43 -4.96 -13.15
CA LYS A 58 -21.45 -5.71 -12.40
C LYS A 58 -21.70 -5.09 -11.02
N LEU A 59 -20.65 -4.77 -10.28
CA LEU A 59 -20.77 -4.13 -8.98
C LEU A 59 -21.47 -2.77 -9.07
N GLU A 60 -21.14 -1.97 -10.08
CA GLU A 60 -21.81 -0.69 -10.32
C GLU A 60 -23.30 -0.88 -10.62
N SER A 61 -23.67 -1.89 -11.44
CA SER A 61 -25.06 -2.21 -11.74
C SER A 61 -25.86 -2.70 -10.54
N GLU A 62 -25.19 -3.27 -9.53
CA GLU A 62 -25.78 -3.68 -8.24
C GLU A 62 -25.86 -2.51 -7.22
N GLY A 63 -25.45 -1.30 -7.63
CA GLY A 63 -25.60 -0.09 -6.81
C GLY A 63 -24.40 0.26 -5.94
N TYR A 64 -23.32 -0.50 -6.00
CA TYR A 64 -22.08 -0.14 -5.31
C TYR A 64 -21.41 1.08 -5.95
N LYS A 65 -20.76 1.90 -5.12
CA LYS A 65 -20.08 3.11 -5.61
C LYS A 65 -18.64 2.77 -5.98
N ILE A 66 -18.36 2.76 -7.26
CA ILE A 66 -17.00 2.55 -7.78
C ILE A 66 -16.22 3.85 -7.70
N ILE A 67 -15.05 3.79 -7.11
CA ILE A 67 -14.09 4.90 -7.01
C ILE A 67 -12.71 4.45 -7.48
N SER A 68 -11.88 5.39 -7.87
CA SER A 68 -10.48 5.14 -8.21
C SER A 68 -9.59 6.29 -7.75
N CYS A 69 -8.41 5.96 -7.24
CA CYS A 69 -7.38 6.96 -6.97
C CYS A 69 -6.70 7.48 -8.25
N GLY A 70 -6.96 6.84 -9.40
CA GLY A 70 -6.33 7.16 -10.67
C GLY A 70 -4.94 6.53 -10.82
N PHE A 71 -4.15 7.10 -11.73
CA PHE A 71 -2.79 6.64 -11.98
C PHE A 71 -1.87 6.98 -10.80
N ARG A 72 -1.07 6.02 -10.35
CA ARG A 72 -0.25 6.15 -9.12
C ARG A 72 0.80 7.25 -9.15
N ASP A 73 1.25 7.65 -10.35
CA ASP A 73 2.24 8.72 -10.53
C ASP A 73 1.59 10.11 -10.71
N ASP A 74 0.24 10.18 -10.65
CA ASP A 74 -0.48 11.45 -10.55
C ASP A 74 -0.26 12.06 -9.15
N THR A 75 0.07 13.34 -9.11
CA THR A 75 0.29 14.09 -7.86
C THR A 75 -0.94 14.09 -6.93
N SER A 76 -2.13 13.88 -7.49
CA SER A 76 -3.39 13.79 -6.73
C SER A 76 -3.73 12.37 -6.25
N PHE A 77 -2.93 11.35 -6.60
CA PHE A 77 -3.20 9.95 -6.20
C PHE A 77 -3.27 9.78 -4.68
N LEU A 78 -2.22 10.16 -3.97
CA LEU A 78 -2.17 10.06 -2.50
C LEU A 78 -3.20 10.96 -1.79
N PRO A 79 -3.43 12.21 -2.21
CA PRO A 79 -4.52 13.03 -1.69
C PRO A 79 -5.90 12.39 -1.84
N ARG A 80 -6.22 11.79 -3.02
CA ARG A 80 -7.49 11.06 -3.23
C ARG A 80 -7.58 9.84 -2.33
N LEU A 81 -6.53 9.00 -2.27
CA LEU A 81 -6.47 7.82 -1.41
C LEU A 81 -6.71 8.20 0.06
N LYS A 82 -6.02 9.23 0.55
CA LYS A 82 -6.21 9.75 1.91
C LYS A 82 -7.66 10.18 2.14
N SER A 83 -8.26 10.86 1.18
CA SER A 83 -9.65 11.35 1.29
C SER A 83 -10.63 10.18 1.39
N TYR A 84 -10.47 9.13 0.56
CA TYR A 84 -11.33 7.94 0.60
C TYR A 84 -11.17 7.17 1.91
N ILE A 85 -9.94 6.97 2.39
CA ILE A 85 -9.70 6.33 3.69
C ILE A 85 -10.33 7.15 4.83
N ASN A 86 -10.23 8.47 4.79
CA ASN A 86 -10.84 9.33 5.81
C ASN A 86 -12.37 9.30 5.83
N LEU A 87 -13.02 9.07 4.68
CA LEU A 87 -14.47 8.92 4.59
C LEU A 87 -14.95 7.59 5.21
N ALA A 88 -14.13 6.57 5.25
CA ALA A 88 -14.51 5.25 5.72
C ALA A 88 -14.58 5.16 7.25
N ASP A 89 -15.54 4.41 7.76
CA ASP A 89 -15.60 3.96 9.15
C ASP A 89 -14.87 2.64 9.33
N GLN A 90 -14.91 1.79 8.30
CA GLN A 90 -14.19 0.52 8.22
C GLN A 90 -13.57 0.38 6.83
N VAL A 91 -12.37 -0.19 6.79
CA VAL A 91 -11.69 -0.56 5.53
C VAL A 91 -11.48 -2.06 5.50
N ILE A 92 -11.75 -2.67 4.36
CA ILE A 92 -11.49 -4.10 4.12
C ILE A 92 -10.71 -4.31 2.82
N GLY A 93 -9.96 -5.41 2.74
CA GLY A 93 -9.23 -5.77 1.52
C GLY A 93 -8.79 -7.23 1.54
N ASP A 94 -8.53 -7.79 0.38
CA ASP A 94 -8.10 -9.18 0.18
C ASP A 94 -6.63 -9.30 -0.26
N SER A 95 -5.90 -8.21 -0.21
CA SER A 95 -4.48 -8.17 -0.54
C SER A 95 -3.66 -7.43 0.51
N VAL A 96 -2.37 -7.75 0.57
CA VAL A 96 -1.41 -7.03 1.40
C VAL A 96 -0.74 -5.95 0.57
N GLY A 97 -0.86 -4.71 1.02
CA GLY A 97 -0.29 -3.55 0.33
C GLY A 97 -0.14 -2.34 1.24
N THR A 98 0.40 -1.26 0.69
CA THR A 98 0.66 0.00 1.41
C THR A 98 -0.61 0.64 1.97
N HIS A 99 -1.78 0.33 1.41
CA HIS A 99 -3.08 0.82 1.90
C HIS A 99 -3.33 0.43 3.37
N ILE A 100 -2.85 -0.74 3.83
CA ILE A 100 -2.94 -1.16 5.24
C ILE A 100 -2.18 -0.16 6.13
N GLY A 101 -0.94 0.14 5.79
CA GLY A 101 -0.13 1.13 6.52
C GLY A 101 -0.79 2.51 6.55
N TYR A 102 -1.39 2.95 5.42
CA TYR A 102 -2.11 4.21 5.37
C TYR A 102 -3.37 4.20 6.24
N CYS A 103 -4.12 3.10 6.27
CA CYS A 103 -5.29 2.98 7.14
C CYS A 103 -4.92 3.17 8.61
N ILE A 104 -3.91 2.43 9.10
CA ILE A 104 -3.47 2.53 10.48
C ILE A 104 -2.88 3.91 10.79
N ALA A 105 -2.09 4.51 9.88
CA ALA A 105 -1.57 5.87 10.04
C ALA A 105 -2.66 6.94 10.14
N LEU A 106 -3.81 6.72 9.49
CA LEU A 106 -4.99 7.60 9.52
C LEU A 106 -6.01 7.21 10.59
N ASN A 107 -5.65 6.32 11.51
CA ASN A 107 -6.51 5.81 12.57
C ASN A 107 -7.83 5.21 12.04
N LYS A 108 -7.74 4.44 10.95
CA LYS A 108 -8.87 3.72 10.34
C LYS A 108 -8.64 2.21 10.48
N PRO A 109 -9.59 1.47 11.07
CA PRO A 109 -9.46 0.03 11.21
C PRO A 109 -9.47 -0.62 9.82
N PHE A 110 -8.51 -1.53 9.63
CA PHE A 110 -8.43 -2.35 8.42
C PHE A 110 -8.64 -3.82 8.78
N ARG A 111 -9.43 -4.53 7.98
CA ARG A 111 -9.62 -5.97 8.11
C ARG A 111 -9.31 -6.67 6.79
N TYR A 112 -8.48 -7.71 6.88
CA TYR A 112 -8.21 -8.59 5.77
C TYR A 112 -9.35 -9.62 5.64
N PHE A 113 -9.81 -9.88 4.41
CA PHE A 113 -10.71 -10.99 4.13
C PHE A 113 -10.08 -11.94 3.09
N ASN A 114 -10.33 -13.24 3.25
CA ASN A 114 -9.69 -14.25 2.41
C ASN A 114 -10.66 -14.78 1.34
N LEU A 115 -10.37 -14.47 0.08
CA LEU A 115 -11.10 -15.02 -1.07
C LEU A 115 -10.49 -16.29 -1.64
N ASN A 116 -9.34 -16.76 -1.12
CA ASN A 116 -8.54 -17.83 -1.73
C ASN A 116 -8.28 -17.54 -3.22
N THR A 117 -7.84 -16.34 -3.50
CA THR A 117 -7.55 -15.86 -4.85
C THR A 117 -6.36 -16.60 -5.43
N GLU A 118 -6.49 -17.12 -6.64
CA GLU A 118 -5.37 -17.76 -7.34
C GLU A 118 -4.51 -16.67 -8.00
N MET A 119 -3.21 -16.72 -7.71
CA MET A 119 -2.22 -15.82 -8.29
C MET A 119 -1.34 -16.60 -9.27
N ASN A 120 -1.36 -16.20 -10.52
CA ASN A 120 -0.43 -16.71 -11.54
C ASN A 120 0.71 -15.70 -11.71
N ILE A 121 1.91 -16.09 -11.28
CA ILE A 121 3.11 -15.25 -11.31
C ILE A 121 4.04 -15.77 -12.39
N ASN A 122 4.67 -14.88 -13.15
CA ASN A 122 5.65 -15.23 -14.16
C ASN A 122 6.85 -15.94 -13.52
N GLU A 123 7.33 -17.03 -14.14
CA GLU A 123 8.40 -17.90 -13.61
C GLU A 123 9.70 -17.16 -13.24
N SER A 124 10.00 -16.04 -13.91
CA SER A 124 11.18 -15.21 -13.62
C SER A 124 11.16 -14.52 -12.25
N GLU A 125 10.02 -14.48 -11.58
CA GLU A 125 9.82 -13.81 -10.26
C GLU A 125 9.63 -14.82 -9.11
N SER A 126 9.65 -16.13 -9.38
CA SER A 126 9.34 -17.18 -8.40
C SER A 126 10.23 -17.17 -7.14
N ASN A 127 11.52 -16.85 -7.27
CA ASN A 127 12.45 -16.81 -6.14
C ASN A 127 12.21 -15.65 -5.15
N LYS A 128 11.52 -14.59 -5.58
CA LYS A 128 11.10 -13.49 -4.70
C LYS A 128 9.80 -13.83 -3.97
N LEU A 129 9.06 -14.81 -4.47
CA LEU A 129 7.73 -15.15 -4.04
C LEU A 129 7.70 -15.70 -2.61
N ASP A 130 8.66 -16.56 -2.22
CA ASP A 130 8.68 -17.19 -0.91
C ASP A 130 8.80 -16.17 0.22
N PHE A 131 9.69 -15.18 0.06
CA PHE A 131 9.84 -14.10 1.04
C PHE A 131 8.60 -13.22 1.12
N VAL A 132 8.04 -12.82 -0.03
CA VAL A 132 6.82 -12.00 -0.11
C VAL A 132 5.63 -12.76 0.47
N THR A 133 5.47 -14.04 0.13
CA THR A 133 4.37 -14.88 0.62
C THR A 133 4.43 -15.06 2.13
N LYS A 134 5.60 -15.38 2.69
CA LYS A 134 5.76 -15.55 4.14
C LYS A 134 5.42 -14.29 4.93
N ASN A 135 5.90 -13.14 4.49
CA ASN A 135 5.59 -11.86 5.13
C ASN A 135 4.12 -11.48 4.95
N SER A 136 3.55 -11.71 3.77
CA SER A 136 2.13 -11.47 3.50
C SER A 136 1.24 -12.31 4.40
N ASN A 137 1.53 -13.58 4.61
CA ASN A 137 0.74 -14.45 5.48
C ASN A 137 0.75 -13.96 6.93
N LYS A 138 1.91 -13.56 7.45
CA LYS A 138 2.00 -12.98 8.78
C LYS A 138 1.13 -11.72 8.93
N ILE A 139 1.11 -10.85 7.92
CA ILE A 139 0.27 -9.66 7.92
C ILE A 139 -1.20 -10.05 7.86
N LYS A 140 -1.60 -10.93 6.93
CA LYS A 140 -2.97 -11.40 6.77
C LYS A 140 -3.55 -11.95 8.07
N GLU A 141 -2.83 -12.85 8.75
CA GLU A 141 -3.23 -13.46 10.01
C GLU A 141 -3.54 -12.44 11.10
N ASN A 142 -2.79 -11.33 11.16
CA ASN A 142 -2.99 -10.29 12.16
C ASN A 142 -4.15 -9.34 11.85
N PHE A 143 -4.59 -9.27 10.59
CA PHE A 143 -5.69 -8.41 10.16
C PHE A 143 -6.98 -9.18 9.81
N LEU A 144 -7.00 -10.51 9.89
CA LEU A 144 -8.13 -11.34 9.45
C LEU A 144 -9.43 -11.00 10.20
N ASP A 145 -9.36 -10.85 11.51
CA ASP A 145 -10.54 -10.60 12.37
C ASP A 145 -10.48 -9.21 13.03
N SER A 146 -9.65 -8.31 12.50
CA SER A 146 -9.45 -6.99 13.09
C SER A 146 -10.66 -6.09 12.84
N THR A 147 -11.32 -5.66 13.91
CA THR A 147 -12.42 -4.69 13.88
C THR A 147 -12.04 -3.34 14.49
N SER A 148 -10.86 -3.27 15.09
CA SER A 148 -10.32 -2.08 15.76
C SER A 148 -8.80 -2.04 15.59
N ILE A 149 -8.19 -0.92 15.90
CA ILE A 149 -6.74 -0.77 15.86
C ILE A 149 -6.20 -1.10 17.25
N GLY A 150 -5.48 -2.20 17.34
CA GLY A 150 -4.76 -2.63 18.54
C GLY A 150 -3.26 -2.41 18.43
N GLN A 151 -2.54 -2.72 19.50
CA GLN A 151 -1.08 -2.59 19.58
C GLN A 151 -0.38 -3.45 18.51
N LYS A 152 -0.92 -4.60 18.20
CA LYS A 152 -0.37 -5.57 17.23
C LYS A 152 -0.38 -5.03 15.80
N GLU A 153 -1.49 -4.44 15.38
CA GLU A 153 -1.64 -3.79 14.08
C GLU A 153 -0.68 -2.60 13.93
N ILE A 154 -0.52 -1.82 15.01
CA ILE A 154 0.42 -0.68 15.04
C ILE A 154 1.87 -1.19 14.90
N GLU A 155 2.29 -2.21 15.64
CA GLU A 155 3.64 -2.76 15.58
C GLU A 155 3.98 -3.33 14.20
N ILE A 156 3.04 -4.05 13.59
CA ILE A 156 3.19 -4.57 12.23
C ILE A 156 3.35 -3.42 11.23
N CYS A 157 2.51 -2.39 11.32
CA CYS A 157 2.59 -1.25 10.42
C CYS A 157 3.86 -0.42 10.65
N ASN A 158 4.35 -0.30 11.86
CA ASN A 158 5.63 0.33 12.16
C ASN A 158 6.79 -0.45 11.52
N TYR A 159 6.75 -1.78 11.58
CA TYR A 159 7.81 -2.62 11.04
C TYR A 159 7.82 -2.63 9.50
N TYR A 160 6.67 -2.83 8.85
CA TYR A 160 6.62 -3.01 7.39
C TYR A 160 6.51 -1.69 6.62
N TRP A 161 5.89 -0.66 7.19
CA TRP A 161 5.62 0.63 6.50
C TRP A 161 6.20 1.85 7.21
N GLY A 162 6.89 1.66 8.35
CA GLY A 162 7.56 2.76 9.05
C GLY A 162 6.62 3.82 9.60
N ASN A 163 5.40 3.46 10.01
CA ASN A 163 4.38 4.42 10.46
C ASN A 163 4.81 5.25 11.67
N ASN A 164 5.77 4.77 12.47
CA ASN A 164 6.38 5.49 13.59
C ASN A 164 7.48 6.46 13.15
N ILE A 165 7.92 6.42 11.90
CA ILE A 165 9.00 7.26 11.38
C ILE A 165 8.39 8.53 10.81
N LYS A 166 8.61 9.65 11.50
CA LYS A 166 8.22 10.97 11.00
C LYS A 166 9.46 11.69 10.47
N ARG A 167 9.33 12.26 9.28
CA ARG A 167 10.38 13.06 8.64
C ARG A 167 9.86 14.47 8.37
N THR A 168 10.73 15.45 8.55
CA THR A 168 10.44 16.81 8.13
C THR A 168 10.45 16.93 6.61
N GLU A 169 9.85 17.98 6.07
CA GLU A 169 9.87 18.26 4.63
C GLU A 169 11.31 18.34 4.08
N LEU A 170 12.21 18.96 4.83
CA LEU A 170 13.61 19.08 4.45
C LEU A 170 14.33 17.73 4.42
N GLU A 171 14.06 16.84 5.37
CA GLU A 171 14.58 15.47 5.36
C GLU A 171 14.01 14.67 4.16
N LEU A 172 12.71 14.78 3.86
CA LEU A 172 12.10 14.13 2.70
C LEU A 172 12.71 14.62 1.38
N LYS A 173 12.92 15.93 1.24
CA LYS A 173 13.63 16.50 0.11
C LYS A 173 15.04 15.94 -0.02
N SER A 174 15.80 15.92 1.08
CA SER A 174 17.16 15.37 1.12
C SER A 174 17.20 13.88 0.74
N ILE A 175 16.23 13.08 1.21
CA ILE A 175 16.11 11.66 0.84
C ILE A 175 15.83 11.51 -0.66
N ALA A 176 14.92 12.31 -1.20
CA ALA A 176 14.60 12.27 -2.64
C ALA A 176 15.82 12.63 -3.50
N GLU A 177 16.55 13.68 -3.15
CA GLU A 177 17.79 14.08 -3.84
C GLU A 177 18.88 13.01 -3.77
N MET A 178 19.11 12.41 -2.57
CA MET A 178 20.05 11.29 -2.43
C MET A 178 19.62 10.08 -3.25
N SER A 179 18.33 9.76 -3.29
CA SER A 179 17.79 8.65 -4.08
C SER A 179 18.04 8.85 -5.58
N VAL A 180 17.87 10.07 -6.09
CA VAL A 180 18.20 10.40 -7.48
C VAL A 180 19.69 10.25 -7.75
N GLU A 181 20.54 10.70 -6.86
CA GLU A 181 22.00 10.57 -6.99
C GLU A 181 22.43 9.09 -7.01
N LEU A 182 21.91 8.29 -6.08
CA LEU A 182 22.18 6.85 -6.00
C LEU A 182 21.64 6.09 -7.23
N THR A 183 20.47 6.47 -7.76
CA THR A 183 19.85 5.84 -8.93
C THR A 183 20.60 6.17 -10.23
N ARG A 184 21.01 7.41 -10.42
CA ARG A 184 21.83 7.78 -11.57
C ARG A 184 23.11 6.96 -11.64
N ASN A 185 23.69 6.67 -10.50
CA ASN A 185 24.88 5.82 -10.39
C ASN A 185 24.58 4.33 -10.63
N LYS A 186 23.34 3.87 -10.41
CA LYS A 186 22.92 2.48 -10.67
C LYS A 186 22.82 2.15 -12.17
N HIS A 187 22.46 3.11 -13.02
CA HIS A 187 22.30 2.89 -14.45
C HIS A 187 23.59 3.07 -15.29
N GLY A 188 24.66 3.54 -14.72
CA GLY A 188 25.94 3.70 -15.38
C GLY A 188 27.15 3.50 -14.49
N TYR A 189 26.97 3.57 -13.18
CA TYR A 189 28.03 3.53 -12.19
C TYR A 189 27.50 2.81 -10.95
N SER A 190 28.09 1.71 -10.58
CA SER A 190 27.63 0.94 -9.45
C SER A 190 28.18 1.45 -8.14
N TYR A 191 27.38 2.08 -7.30
CA TYR A 191 27.62 2.07 -5.87
C TYR A 191 27.35 0.65 -5.36
N LYS A 192 28.29 -0.23 -5.56
CA LYS A 192 28.17 -1.64 -5.16
C LYS A 192 29.03 -2.00 -3.96
N SER A 193 29.83 -1.07 -3.48
CA SER A 193 30.75 -1.33 -2.39
C SER A 193 30.54 -0.40 -1.21
N LEU A 194 30.85 -0.89 0.00
CA LEU A 194 30.91 -0.07 1.21
C LEU A 194 31.80 1.19 1.03
N SER A 195 32.83 1.10 0.18
CA SER A 195 33.73 2.22 -0.11
C SER A 195 33.01 3.37 -0.87
N ASP A 196 32.02 3.05 -1.69
CA ASP A 196 31.28 4.07 -2.44
C ASP A 196 30.33 4.82 -1.53
N TYR A 197 29.67 4.11 -0.60
CA TYR A 197 28.87 4.75 0.44
C TYR A 197 29.72 5.61 1.38
N GLN A 198 30.96 5.18 1.68
CA GLN A 198 31.88 5.97 2.49
C GLN A 198 32.27 7.29 1.80
N LYS A 199 32.60 7.24 0.51
CA LYS A 199 32.88 8.47 -0.27
C LYS A 199 31.70 9.44 -0.28
N LEU A 200 30.47 8.90 -0.39
CA LEU A 200 29.26 9.72 -0.36
C LEU A 200 29.04 10.32 1.05
N LEU A 201 29.32 9.56 2.11
CA LEU A 201 29.30 10.06 3.49
C LEU A 201 30.29 11.19 3.71
N ASP A 202 31.53 11.05 3.22
CA ASP A 202 32.56 12.05 3.37
C ASP A 202 32.20 13.34 2.60
N LYS A 203 31.61 13.22 1.41
CA LYS A 203 31.06 14.33 0.65
C LYS A 203 29.97 15.06 1.45
N TYR A 204 28.95 14.34 1.94
CA TYR A 204 27.85 14.96 2.67
C TYR A 204 28.29 15.55 4.01
N LYS A 205 29.26 14.95 4.66
CA LYS A 205 29.83 15.50 5.91
C LYS A 205 30.40 16.91 5.72
N ALA A 206 30.93 17.18 4.54
CA ALA A 206 31.47 18.50 4.19
C ALA A 206 30.41 19.49 3.65
N GLU A 207 29.38 18.97 2.96
CA GLU A 207 28.48 19.78 2.15
C GLU A 207 27.05 19.85 2.69
N ASP A 208 26.57 18.79 3.39
CA ASP A 208 25.15 18.67 3.78
C ASP A 208 24.97 17.81 5.03
N GLU A 209 24.84 18.46 6.18
CA GLU A 209 24.71 17.81 7.48
C GLU A 209 23.47 16.88 7.57
N ILE A 210 22.37 17.23 6.88
CA ILE A 210 21.13 16.46 6.91
C ILE A 210 21.32 15.16 6.14
N LYS A 211 21.82 15.23 4.91
CA LYS A 211 22.13 14.05 4.10
C LYS A 211 23.13 13.14 4.78
N TYR A 212 24.14 13.72 5.42
CA TYR A 212 25.12 12.95 6.20
C TYR A 212 24.47 12.15 7.33
N LYS A 213 23.61 12.78 8.14
CA LYS A 213 22.92 12.11 9.25
C LYS A 213 21.99 11.00 8.74
N LEU A 214 21.22 11.26 7.67
CA LEU A 214 20.30 10.30 7.08
C LEU A 214 21.02 9.08 6.50
N LEU A 215 22.07 9.30 5.72
CA LEU A 215 22.85 8.22 5.11
C LEU A 215 23.59 7.39 6.17
N LYS A 216 24.13 8.04 7.21
CA LYS A 216 24.79 7.35 8.34
C LYS A 216 23.83 6.46 9.14
N GLN A 217 22.57 6.86 9.28
CA GLN A 217 21.53 6.01 9.89
C GLN A 217 21.21 4.80 9.01
N ALA A 218 21.03 5.00 7.71
CA ALA A 218 20.69 3.94 6.76
C ALA A 218 21.76 2.85 6.61
N ILE A 219 23.06 3.19 6.79
CA ILE A 219 24.16 2.22 6.70
C ILE A 219 24.27 1.36 7.98
N LYS A 220 23.72 1.84 9.11
CA LYS A 220 23.76 1.13 10.40
C LYS A 220 22.57 0.20 10.64
N SER A 221 21.48 0.35 9.84
CA SER A 221 20.29 -0.47 9.87
C SER A 221 20.44 -1.70 8.97
#